data_89569de2f6fc823093e5de2f0e3f83c4
#
_entry.id   89569de2f6fc823093e5de2f0e3f83c4
#
_cell.length_a   1.000
_cell.length_b   1.000
_cell.length_c   1.000
_cell.angle_alpha   90.00
_cell.angle_beta   90.00
_cell.angle_gamma   90.00
#
_symmetry.space_group_name_H-M   'P 1'
#
loop_
_entity.id
_entity.type
_entity.pdbx_description
1 polymer ?
#
loop_
_entity_poly.entity_id
_entity_poly.type
_entity_poly.pdbx_seq_one_letter_code
_entity_poly.pdbx_strand_id
1 'polypeptide(L)'
;YRSVGREQVEQYLYRLLDPILKDFADRECHDITVQDADKQFVVDFYKYALVGMTLEWTRRDMKGDPKKMVERVSTMIHGDFRRALCRLSSGSLKIEE
;
A
#
# COMPACT_ATOMS: atom_id res chain seq x y z
N TYR A 1 -13.40 -20.46 -7.83
CA TYR A 1 -12.13 -20.03 -7.32
C TYR A 1 -11.26 -21.20 -6.91
N ARG A 2 -10.13 -21.33 -7.52
CA ARG A 2 -9.23 -22.44 -7.29
C ARG A 2 -7.82 -21.92 -7.21
N SER A 3 -6.86 -22.82 -7.02
CA SER A 3 -5.48 -22.42 -6.91
C SER A 3 -5.02 -21.64 -8.14
N VAL A 4 -5.50 -22.03 -9.31
CA VAL A 4 -5.15 -21.30 -10.53
C VAL A 4 -5.72 -19.89 -10.47
N GLY A 5 -6.95 -19.78 -9.95
CA GLY A 5 -7.56 -18.49 -9.82
C GLY A 5 -6.87 -17.60 -8.83
N ARG A 6 -6.26 -18.21 -7.80
CA ARG A 6 -5.59 -17.43 -6.78
C ARG A 6 -4.47 -16.58 -7.34
N GLU A 7 -3.63 -17.18 -8.17
CA GLU A 7 -2.52 -16.44 -8.75
C GLU A 7 -3.01 -15.34 -9.66
N GLN A 8 -4.05 -15.62 -10.42
CA GLN A 8 -4.64 -14.62 -11.31
C GLN A 8 -5.28 -13.49 -10.54
N VAL A 9 -5.95 -13.82 -9.44
CA VAL A 9 -6.55 -12.81 -8.58
C VAL A 9 -5.46 -11.93 -7.98
N GLU A 10 -4.38 -12.54 -7.55
CA GLU A 10 -3.25 -11.81 -6.98
C GLU A 10 -2.71 -10.81 -7.99
N GLN A 11 -2.46 -11.25 -9.21
CA GLN A 11 -1.94 -10.37 -10.24
C GLN A 11 -2.90 -9.25 -10.57
N TYR A 12 -4.18 -9.59 -10.61
CA TYR A 12 -5.20 -8.58 -10.87
C TYR A 12 -5.19 -7.49 -9.80
N LEU A 13 -5.08 -7.91 -8.53
CA LEU A 13 -5.08 -6.96 -7.43
C LEU A 13 -3.83 -6.08 -7.47
N TYR A 14 -2.68 -6.65 -7.80
CA TYR A 14 -1.48 -5.85 -7.92
C TYR A 14 -1.64 -4.78 -9.00
N ARG A 15 -2.15 -5.18 -10.15
CA ARG A 15 -2.33 -4.24 -11.25
C ARG A 15 -3.35 -3.17 -10.92
N LEU A 16 -4.36 -3.53 -10.15
CA LEU A 16 -5.38 -2.57 -9.75
C LEU A 16 -4.84 -1.57 -8.75
N LEU A 17 -4.10 -2.04 -7.77
CA LEU A 17 -3.64 -1.19 -6.68
C LEU A 17 -2.43 -0.34 -7.02
N ASP A 18 -1.58 -0.82 -7.91
CA ASP A 18 -0.34 -0.11 -8.20
C ASP A 18 -0.56 1.34 -8.63
N PRO A 19 -1.39 1.61 -9.65
CA PRO A 19 -1.60 3.00 -10.04
C PRO A 19 -2.33 3.83 -8.99
N ILE A 20 -3.22 3.19 -8.22
CA ILE A 20 -3.93 3.90 -7.18
C ILE A 20 -2.97 4.36 -6.10
N LEU A 21 -2.08 3.47 -5.66
CA LEU A 21 -1.12 3.80 -4.63
C LEU A 21 -0.07 4.78 -5.13
N LYS A 22 0.33 4.66 -6.39
CA LYS A 22 1.26 5.62 -6.96
C LYS A 22 0.67 7.02 -7.00
N ASP A 23 -0.58 7.11 -7.41
CA ASP A 23 -1.26 8.39 -7.44
C ASP A 23 -1.38 8.98 -6.06
N PHE A 24 -1.69 8.14 -5.09
CA PHE A 24 -1.78 8.57 -3.71
C PHE A 24 -0.43 9.06 -3.20
N ALA A 25 0.64 8.33 -3.54
CA ALA A 25 1.98 8.72 -3.13
C ALA A 25 2.38 10.06 -3.73
N ASP A 26 2.04 10.27 -5.00
CA ASP A 26 2.36 11.53 -5.65
C ASP A 26 1.67 12.70 -4.97
N ARG A 27 0.43 12.49 -4.57
CA ARG A 27 -0.31 13.55 -3.89
C ARG A 27 0.23 13.82 -2.50
N GLU A 28 0.68 12.77 -1.81
CA GLU A 28 1.17 12.93 -0.45
C GLU A 28 2.56 13.56 -0.39
N CYS A 29 3.33 13.45 -1.46
CA CYS A 29 4.68 13.97 -1.45
C CYS A 29 4.89 15.12 -2.43
N HIS A 30 3.81 15.84 -2.73
CA HIS A 30 3.93 16.96 -3.68
C HIS A 30 4.84 18.06 -3.16
N ASP A 31 5.00 18.15 -1.87
CA ASP A 31 5.81 19.22 -1.26
C ASP A 31 7.12 18.70 -0.68
N ILE A 32 7.49 17.47 -0.99
CA ILE A 32 8.76 16.91 -0.53
C ILE A 32 9.41 16.18 -1.69
N THR A 33 10.70 16.03 -1.61
CA THR A 33 11.46 15.35 -2.65
C THR A 33 11.76 13.93 -2.23
N VAL A 34 11.20 12.99 -2.96
CA VAL A 34 11.40 11.56 -2.73
C VAL A 34 11.84 10.94 -4.03
N GLN A 35 12.92 10.17 -3.99
CA GLN A 35 13.40 9.50 -5.18
C GLN A 35 12.39 8.48 -5.65
N ASP A 36 12.33 8.29 -6.96
CA ASP A 36 11.35 7.37 -7.52
C ASP A 36 11.49 5.96 -6.96
N ALA A 37 12.73 5.52 -6.75
CA ALA A 37 12.95 4.18 -6.22
C ALA A 37 12.38 4.06 -4.81
N ASP A 38 12.56 5.08 -3.99
CA ASP A 38 12.03 5.06 -2.62
C ASP A 38 10.52 5.13 -2.62
N LYS A 39 9.97 5.96 -3.49
CA LYS A 39 8.53 6.07 -3.60
C LYS A 39 7.92 4.73 -4.03
N GLN A 40 8.55 4.08 -5.01
CA GLN A 40 8.07 2.79 -5.47
C GLN A 40 8.17 1.74 -4.37
N PHE A 41 9.23 1.81 -3.56
CA PHE A 41 9.39 0.88 -2.46
C PHE A 41 8.22 0.99 -1.47
N VAL A 42 7.84 2.20 -1.12
CA VAL A 42 6.72 2.42 -0.20
C VAL A 42 5.42 1.92 -0.83
N VAL A 43 5.21 2.24 -2.11
CA VAL A 43 4.03 1.77 -2.81
C VAL A 43 3.96 0.24 -2.79
N ASP A 44 5.10 -0.41 -3.08
CA ASP A 44 5.13 -1.86 -3.10
C ASP A 44 4.83 -2.45 -1.72
N PHE A 45 5.38 -1.85 -0.69
CA PHE A 45 5.16 -2.33 0.67
C PHE A 45 3.67 -2.36 1.00
N TYR A 46 2.98 -1.26 0.74
CA TYR A 46 1.56 -1.19 1.04
C TYR A 46 0.74 -2.03 0.08
N LYS A 47 1.18 -2.13 -1.17
CA LYS A 47 0.49 -2.96 -2.14
C LYS A 47 0.49 -4.42 -1.71
N TYR A 48 1.65 -4.92 -1.33
CA TYR A 48 1.75 -6.32 -0.89
C TYR A 48 0.96 -6.56 0.38
N ALA A 49 0.97 -5.59 1.28
CA ALA A 49 0.21 -5.73 2.51
C ALA A 49 -1.29 -5.79 2.24
N LEU A 50 -1.77 -4.91 1.38
CA LEU A 50 -3.20 -4.87 1.07
C LEU A 50 -3.65 -6.11 0.32
N VAL A 51 -2.85 -6.58 -0.62
CA VAL A 51 -3.19 -7.78 -1.36
C VAL A 51 -3.20 -8.98 -0.41
N GLY A 52 -2.20 -9.05 0.47
CA GLY A 52 -2.14 -10.14 1.44
C GLY A 52 -3.36 -10.16 2.34
N MET A 53 -3.78 -9.00 2.81
CA MET A 53 -4.97 -8.91 3.66
C MET A 53 -6.23 -9.35 2.91
N THR A 54 -6.34 -8.95 1.66
CA THR A 54 -7.49 -9.32 0.84
C THR A 54 -7.53 -10.82 0.60
N LEU A 55 -6.37 -11.39 0.30
CA LEU A 55 -6.31 -12.83 0.05
C LEU A 55 -6.62 -13.62 1.32
N GLU A 56 -6.17 -13.13 2.46
CA GLU A 56 -6.46 -13.80 3.72
C GLU A 56 -7.96 -13.77 4.00
N TRP A 57 -8.60 -12.63 3.74
CA TRP A 57 -10.04 -12.53 3.91
C TRP A 57 -10.76 -13.52 3.01
N THR A 58 -10.31 -13.63 1.75
CA THR A 58 -10.90 -14.57 0.80
C THR A 58 -10.69 -15.99 1.29
N ARG A 59 -9.52 -16.30 1.83
CA ARG A 59 -9.21 -17.63 2.30
C ARG A 59 -10.14 -18.04 3.44
N ARG A 60 -10.62 -17.09 4.20
CA ARG A 60 -11.54 -17.34 5.29
C ARG A 60 -13.00 -17.37 4.82
N ASP A 61 -13.19 -17.63 3.54
CA ASP A 61 -14.52 -17.68 2.94
C ASP A 61 -15.25 -16.35 3.10
N MET A 62 -14.49 -15.28 3.08
CA MET A 62 -15.02 -13.90 3.15
C MET A 62 -15.78 -13.65 4.44
N LYS A 63 -15.38 -14.31 5.51
CA LYS A 63 -16.00 -14.08 6.80
C LYS A 63 -15.43 -12.79 7.38
N GLY A 64 -16.23 -12.17 8.23
CA GLY A 64 -15.88 -10.89 8.76
C GLY A 64 -16.36 -9.79 7.85
N ASP A 65 -16.32 -8.59 8.36
CA ASP A 65 -16.83 -7.42 7.66
C ASP A 65 -15.68 -6.75 6.89
N PRO A 66 -15.70 -6.84 5.55
CA PRO A 66 -14.63 -6.22 4.76
C PRO A 66 -14.58 -4.71 4.95
N LYS A 67 -15.72 -4.09 5.27
CA LYS A 67 -15.76 -2.68 5.49
C LYS A 67 -14.91 -2.29 6.70
N LYS A 68 -14.97 -3.10 7.75
CA LYS A 68 -14.15 -2.86 8.93
C LYS A 68 -12.67 -3.02 8.63
N MET A 69 -12.34 -3.98 7.79
CA MET A 69 -10.95 -4.17 7.39
C MET A 69 -10.44 -2.93 6.64
N VAL A 70 -11.26 -2.44 5.72
CA VAL A 70 -10.88 -1.25 4.96
C VAL A 70 -10.72 -0.05 5.88
N GLU A 71 -11.60 0.09 6.84
CA GLU A 71 -11.51 1.21 7.78
C GLU A 71 -10.24 1.15 8.60
N ARG A 72 -9.88 -0.04 9.06
CA ARG A 72 -8.65 -0.20 9.83
C ARG A 72 -7.43 0.14 9.00
N VAL A 73 -7.38 -0.38 7.79
CA VAL A 73 -6.26 -0.10 6.91
C VAL A 73 -6.16 1.38 6.61
N SER A 74 -7.29 2.00 6.31
CA SER A 74 -7.32 3.42 6.01
C SER A 74 -6.81 4.24 7.20
N THR A 75 -7.21 3.86 8.39
CA THR A 75 -6.76 4.56 9.59
C THR A 75 -5.25 4.40 9.78
N MET A 76 -4.74 3.21 9.53
CA MET A 76 -3.32 2.94 9.74
C MET A 76 -2.45 3.70 8.77
N ILE A 77 -2.84 3.73 7.50
CA ILE A 77 -1.98 4.34 6.50
C ILE A 77 -2.17 5.84 6.37
N HIS A 78 -3.24 6.35 6.94
CA HIS A 78 -3.48 7.80 6.91
C HIS A 78 -2.43 8.49 7.77
N GLY A 79 -1.55 9.21 7.15
CA GLY A 79 -0.46 9.83 7.87
C GLY A 79 0.78 8.98 7.90
N ASP A 80 0.65 7.68 8.11
CA ASP A 80 1.81 6.81 8.12
C ASP A 80 2.42 6.70 6.73
N PHE A 81 1.58 6.65 5.72
CA PHE A 81 2.06 6.59 4.34
C PHE A 81 2.92 7.82 4.04
N ARG A 82 2.40 8.99 4.37
CA ARG A 82 3.15 10.23 4.18
C ARG A 82 4.39 10.25 5.05
N ARG A 83 4.29 9.78 6.27
CA ARG A 83 5.44 9.74 7.17
C ARG A 83 6.56 8.86 6.60
N ALA A 84 6.19 7.72 6.03
CA ALA A 84 7.18 6.85 5.40
C ALA A 84 7.87 7.56 4.26
N LEU A 85 7.11 8.25 3.42
CA LEU A 85 7.68 9.00 2.32
C LEU A 85 8.59 10.11 2.81
N CYS A 86 8.17 10.79 3.87
CA CYS A 86 8.98 11.86 4.43
C CYS A 86 10.30 11.34 4.99
N ARG A 87 10.26 10.19 5.63
CA ARG A 87 11.48 9.62 6.19
C ARG A 87 12.48 9.24 5.11
N LEU A 88 11.98 8.90 3.94
CA LEU A 88 12.85 8.53 2.83
C LEU A 88 13.23 9.73 1.98
N SER A 89 12.67 10.90 2.27
CA SER A 89 13.04 12.09 1.54
C SER A 89 14.41 12.56 2.00
N SER A 90 15.08 13.35 1.16
CA SER A 90 16.41 13.82 1.48
C SER A 90 16.41 14.69 2.73
N GLY A 91 15.35 15.47 2.93
CA GLY A 91 15.29 16.32 4.11
C GLY A 91 15.18 15.51 5.39
N SER A 92 14.40 14.45 5.35
CA SER A 92 14.22 13.61 6.50
C SER A 92 15.52 12.92 6.92
N LEU A 93 16.30 12.51 5.94
CA LEU A 93 17.56 11.83 6.22
C LEU A 93 18.51 12.72 6.99
N LYS A 94 18.49 14.01 6.71
CA LYS A 94 19.36 14.92 7.41
C LYS A 94 19.01 15.05 8.87
N ILE A 95 17.73 14.98 9.15
CA ILE A 95 17.27 15.11 10.53
C ILE A 95 17.71 13.93 11.36
N GLU A 96 17.85 12.79 10.73
CA GLU A 96 18.23 11.57 11.42
C GLU A 96 19.61 11.64 12.04
N GLU A 97 20.42 12.52 11.54
CA GLU A 97 21.75 12.65 12.09
C GLU A 97 21.74 13.28 13.45
#